data_fc88b65a608b24eab9065a5b0a4eced5
#
_entry.id   fc88b65a608b24eab9065a5b0a4eced5
#
_cell.length_a   1.000
_cell.length_b   1.000
_cell.length_c   1.000
_cell.angle_alpha   90.00
_cell.angle_beta   90.00
_cell.angle_gamma   90.00
#
_symmetry.space_group_name_H-M   'P 1'
#
loop_
_entity.id
_entity.type
_entity.pdbx_description
1 polymer ?
#
loop_
_entity_poly.entity_id
_entity_poly.type
_entity_poly.pdbx_seq_one_letter_code
_entity_poly.pdbx_strand_id
1 'polypeptide(L)'
;MSAPVPPAVAGLEDATLVEVAFVAGESYEAVVRGHRIAVDQPTGSGGNDSAPTPVELFVASLATCVAFYAGGYLTRHGYGRGDLTVSAGFAMASNQPARVSDIRVTVRVPAYVSARHRAALRAVARHCTVHNTLVSEPSIMIELD
;
A
#
# COMPACT_ATOMS: atom_id res chain seq x y z
N MET A 1 -22.40 22.13 -3.81
CA MET A 1 -23.10 20.93 -4.34
C MET A 1 -22.11 19.75 -4.24
N SER A 2 -22.47 18.73 -3.50
CA SER A 2 -21.70 17.48 -3.54
C SER A 2 -21.90 16.81 -4.89
N ALA A 3 -20.80 16.35 -5.49
CA ALA A 3 -20.89 15.53 -6.69
C ALA A 3 -21.71 14.26 -6.38
N PRO A 4 -22.47 13.74 -7.32
CA PRO A 4 -23.20 12.49 -7.11
C PRO A 4 -22.21 11.37 -6.78
N VAL A 5 -22.54 10.56 -5.77
CA VAL A 5 -21.73 9.40 -5.39
C VAL A 5 -21.83 8.38 -6.53
N PRO A 6 -20.69 7.90 -7.07
CA PRO A 6 -20.72 6.87 -8.10
C PRO A 6 -21.40 5.59 -7.61
N PRO A 7 -22.08 4.85 -8.49
CA PRO A 7 -22.76 3.60 -8.13
C PRO A 7 -21.86 2.58 -7.41
N ALA A 8 -20.59 2.53 -7.80
CA ALA A 8 -19.61 1.60 -7.22
C ALA A 8 -19.40 1.75 -5.70
N VAL A 9 -19.72 2.90 -5.14
CA VAL A 9 -19.62 3.15 -3.69
C VAL A 9 -20.98 3.36 -3.05
N ALA A 10 -22.07 3.22 -3.81
CA ALA A 10 -23.42 3.27 -3.28
C ALA A 10 -23.62 2.12 -2.27
N GLY A 11 -24.13 2.46 -1.08
CA GLY A 11 -24.29 1.48 0.01
C GLY A 11 -23.07 1.33 0.92
N LEU A 12 -21.97 2.02 0.65
CA LEU A 12 -20.83 2.13 1.57
C LEU A 12 -20.95 3.47 2.30
N GLU A 13 -21.30 3.41 3.57
CA GLU A 13 -21.32 4.60 4.41
C GLU A 13 -19.90 5.10 4.66
N ASP A 14 -19.71 6.41 4.63
CA ASP A 14 -18.41 7.08 4.86
C ASP A 14 -17.28 6.60 3.92
N ALA A 15 -17.64 6.14 2.71
CA ALA A 15 -16.65 5.65 1.74
C ALA A 15 -15.70 6.77 1.27
N THR A 16 -14.41 6.47 1.29
CA THR A 16 -13.41 7.30 0.62
C THR A 16 -13.38 6.93 -0.86
N LEU A 17 -13.61 7.92 -1.73
CA LEU A 17 -13.63 7.71 -3.16
C LEU A 17 -12.21 7.78 -3.74
N VAL A 18 -11.87 6.81 -4.56
CA VAL A 18 -10.69 6.81 -5.43
C VAL A 18 -11.17 6.77 -6.87
N GLU A 19 -10.78 7.75 -7.67
CA GLU A 19 -11.13 7.81 -9.08
C GLU A 19 -9.88 7.59 -9.92
N VAL A 20 -10.00 6.83 -11.00
CA VAL A 20 -8.89 6.54 -11.91
C VAL A 20 -9.29 6.94 -13.32
N ALA A 21 -8.41 7.66 -14.01
CA ALA A 21 -8.59 8.08 -15.38
C ALA A 21 -7.37 7.70 -16.24
N PHE A 22 -7.63 7.38 -17.50
CA PHE A 22 -6.61 7.14 -18.50
C PHE A 22 -5.86 8.44 -18.82
N VAL A 23 -4.54 8.35 -18.96
CA VAL A 23 -3.69 9.48 -19.35
C VAL A 23 -3.18 9.31 -20.78
N ALA A 24 -2.35 8.31 -21.02
CA ALA A 24 -1.77 8.00 -22.35
C ALA A 24 -1.10 6.63 -22.30
N GLY A 25 -1.01 5.93 -23.41
CA GLY A 25 -0.31 4.63 -23.48
C GLY A 25 -0.89 3.62 -22.50
N GLU A 26 -0.08 3.19 -21.54
CA GLU A 26 -0.50 2.35 -20.42
C GLU A 26 -0.57 3.14 -19.09
N SER A 27 -0.54 4.46 -19.18
CA SER A 27 -0.48 5.34 -18.02
C SER A 27 -1.86 5.76 -17.56
N TYR A 28 -2.07 5.71 -16.25
CA TYR A 28 -3.29 6.12 -15.56
C TYR A 28 -2.95 7.04 -14.40
N GLU A 29 -3.92 7.78 -13.94
CA GLU A 29 -3.80 8.62 -12.75
C GLU A 29 -4.95 8.31 -11.79
N ALA A 30 -4.62 8.00 -10.56
CA ALA A 30 -5.58 7.87 -9.48
C ALA A 30 -5.62 9.17 -8.66
N VAL A 31 -6.81 9.57 -8.24
CA VAL A 31 -7.03 10.74 -7.39
C VAL A 31 -7.81 10.33 -6.16
N VAL A 32 -7.28 10.68 -5.00
CA VAL A 32 -7.92 10.47 -3.71
C VAL A 32 -7.72 11.71 -2.83
N ARG A 33 -8.81 12.31 -2.36
CA ARG A 33 -8.80 13.54 -1.54
C ARG A 33 -7.92 14.66 -2.14
N GLY A 34 -7.89 14.80 -3.47
CA GLY A 34 -7.05 15.78 -4.17
C GLY A 34 -5.60 15.35 -4.38
N HIS A 35 -5.16 14.23 -3.83
CA HIS A 35 -3.83 13.67 -4.09
C HIS A 35 -3.82 12.91 -5.40
N ARG A 36 -2.76 13.08 -6.18
CA ARG A 36 -2.60 12.45 -7.48
C ARG A 36 -1.53 11.37 -7.41
N ILE A 37 -1.84 10.19 -7.93
CA ILE A 37 -0.94 9.04 -7.97
C ILE A 37 -0.83 8.60 -9.43
N ALA A 38 0.34 8.79 -10.02
CA ALA A 38 0.61 8.31 -11.37
C ALA A 38 0.92 6.82 -11.35
N VAL A 39 0.45 6.11 -12.38
CA VAL A 39 0.63 4.67 -12.55
C VAL A 39 0.99 4.41 -14.01
N ASP A 40 1.97 3.55 -14.25
CA ASP A 40 2.38 3.16 -15.59
C ASP A 40 2.87 1.71 -15.59
N GLN A 41 3.33 1.23 -16.73
CA GLN A 41 3.98 -0.06 -16.87
C GLN A 41 5.42 0.12 -17.34
N PRO A 42 6.32 -0.85 -17.07
CA PRO A 42 7.65 -0.86 -17.63
C PRO A 42 7.62 -0.95 -19.16
N THR A 43 8.69 -0.54 -19.82
CA THR A 43 8.77 -0.58 -21.28
C THR A 43 8.57 -1.99 -21.84
N GLY A 44 9.07 -3.02 -21.15
CA GLY A 44 8.86 -4.43 -21.52
C GLY A 44 7.41 -4.90 -21.46
N SER A 45 6.53 -4.14 -20.80
CA SER A 45 5.09 -4.41 -20.70
C SER A 45 4.25 -3.38 -21.46
N GLY A 46 4.85 -2.64 -22.37
CA GLY A 46 4.15 -1.68 -23.25
C GLY A 46 4.02 -0.27 -22.71
N GLY A 47 4.51 0.00 -21.51
CA GLY A 47 4.52 1.34 -20.93
C GLY A 47 5.75 2.15 -21.24
N ASN A 48 5.87 3.31 -20.60
CA ASN A 48 7.01 4.22 -20.70
C ASN A 48 7.86 4.27 -19.43
N ASP A 49 7.56 3.42 -18.45
CA ASP A 49 8.22 3.41 -17.14
C ASP A 49 8.25 4.79 -16.47
N SER A 50 7.16 5.55 -16.62
CA SER A 50 7.04 6.91 -16.09
C SER A 50 6.54 6.96 -14.64
N ALA A 51 6.10 5.83 -14.10
CA ALA A 51 5.53 5.71 -12.76
C ALA A 51 5.54 4.24 -12.33
N PRO A 52 5.35 3.95 -11.02
CA PRO A 52 5.26 2.58 -10.56
C PRO A 52 4.01 1.88 -11.11
N THR A 53 4.08 0.55 -11.13
CA THR A 53 2.95 -0.30 -11.51
C THR A 53 1.92 -0.39 -10.37
N PRO A 54 0.67 -0.81 -10.66
CA PRO A 54 -0.31 -1.09 -9.60
C PRO A 54 0.18 -2.09 -8.55
N VAL A 55 0.88 -3.15 -8.97
CA VAL A 55 1.42 -4.16 -8.07
C VAL A 55 2.49 -3.57 -7.15
N GLU A 56 3.37 -2.74 -7.69
CA GLU A 56 4.38 -2.04 -6.90
C GLU A 56 3.74 -1.09 -5.88
N LEU A 57 2.68 -0.37 -6.28
CA LEU A 57 1.90 0.48 -5.36
C LEU A 57 1.22 -0.33 -4.26
N PHE A 58 0.70 -1.50 -4.59
CA PHE A 58 0.12 -2.43 -3.63
C PHE A 58 1.13 -2.82 -2.55
N VAL A 59 2.33 -3.21 -2.95
CA VAL A 59 3.41 -3.56 -2.02
C VAL A 59 3.90 -2.33 -1.24
N ALA A 60 4.01 -1.18 -1.91
CA ALA A 60 4.36 0.09 -1.27
C ALA A 60 3.34 0.50 -0.20
N SER A 61 2.05 0.25 -0.42
CA SER A 61 1.02 0.54 0.57
C SER A 61 1.21 -0.27 1.85
N LEU A 62 1.57 -1.54 1.74
CA LEU A 62 1.91 -2.37 2.89
C LEU A 62 3.16 -1.85 3.61
N ALA A 63 4.23 -1.59 2.86
CA ALA A 63 5.49 -1.11 3.43
C ALA A 63 5.34 0.23 4.16
N THR A 64 4.63 1.19 3.57
CA THR A 64 4.37 2.49 4.19
C THR A 64 3.45 2.38 5.40
N CYS A 65 2.49 1.48 5.38
CA CYS A 65 1.63 1.20 6.52
C CYS A 65 2.44 0.61 7.69
N VAL A 66 3.32 -0.34 7.43
CA VAL A 66 4.25 -0.88 8.43
C VAL A 66 5.14 0.23 9.00
N ALA A 67 5.68 1.10 8.14
CA ALA A 67 6.51 2.23 8.57
C ALA A 67 5.75 3.20 9.47
N PHE A 68 4.49 3.49 9.16
CA PHE A 68 3.63 4.35 9.97
C PHE A 68 3.46 3.78 11.39
N TYR A 69 3.15 2.50 11.51
CA TYR A 69 2.95 1.87 12.81
C TYR A 69 4.26 1.73 13.58
N ALA A 70 5.33 1.33 12.93
CA ALA A 70 6.65 1.21 13.56
C ALA A 70 7.18 2.58 14.03
N GLY A 71 7.04 3.61 13.19
CA GLY A 71 7.44 4.97 13.53
C GLY A 71 6.64 5.53 14.72
N GLY A 72 5.34 5.27 14.76
CA GLY A 72 4.47 5.64 15.87
C GLY A 72 4.90 4.97 17.18
N TYR A 73 5.23 3.69 17.13
CA TYR A 73 5.77 2.98 18.30
C TYR A 73 7.07 3.60 18.80
N LEU A 74 8.02 3.84 17.90
CA LEU A 74 9.30 4.47 18.26
C LEU A 74 9.10 5.81 18.95
N THR A 75 8.25 6.65 18.39
CA THR A 75 7.95 7.97 18.97
C THR A 75 7.35 7.87 20.37
N ARG A 76 6.39 6.96 20.58
CA ARG A 76 5.75 6.76 21.90
C ARG A 76 6.74 6.27 22.97
N HIS A 77 7.81 5.63 22.57
CA HIS A 77 8.83 5.09 23.48
C HIS A 77 10.11 5.92 23.51
N GLY A 78 10.05 7.18 23.06
CA GLY A 78 11.16 8.12 23.17
C GLY A 78 12.29 7.94 22.14
N TYR A 79 12.09 7.10 21.13
CA TYR A 79 13.04 6.96 20.03
C TYR A 79 12.70 7.93 18.90
N GLY A 80 13.73 8.38 18.17
CA GLY A 80 13.54 9.07 16.91
C GLY A 80 13.16 8.08 15.80
N ARG A 81 12.55 8.58 14.74
CA ARG A 81 12.20 7.76 13.56
C ARG A 81 13.04 8.09 12.33
N GLY A 82 14.04 9.00 12.47
CA GLY A 82 14.85 9.45 11.34
C GLY A 82 15.66 8.33 10.67
N ASP A 83 16.09 7.33 11.44
CA ASP A 83 16.86 6.19 10.94
C ASP A 83 15.99 4.93 10.72
N LEU A 84 14.67 5.07 10.84
CA LEU A 84 13.77 3.99 10.50
C LEU A 84 13.72 3.82 8.99
N THR A 85 13.97 2.61 8.52
CA THR A 85 13.74 2.25 7.12
C THR A 85 12.92 0.97 7.03
N VAL A 86 12.06 0.91 6.03
CA VAL A 86 11.26 -0.27 5.70
C VAL A 86 11.51 -0.60 4.24
N SER A 87 11.88 -1.82 3.97
CA SER A 87 11.99 -2.32 2.61
C SER A 87 11.06 -3.52 2.42
N ALA A 88 10.51 -3.64 1.22
CA ALA A 88 9.65 -4.76 0.86
C ALA A 88 10.05 -5.31 -0.49
N GLY A 89 10.20 -6.62 -0.55
CA GLY A 89 10.37 -7.35 -1.80
C GLY A 89 9.17 -8.24 -2.03
N PHE A 90 8.86 -8.55 -3.29
CA PHE A 90 7.74 -9.41 -3.64
C PHE A 90 8.07 -10.30 -4.83
N ALA A 91 7.38 -11.42 -4.91
CA ALA A 91 7.43 -12.34 -6.04
C ALA A 91 6.03 -12.60 -6.57
N MET A 92 5.95 -12.78 -7.89
CA MET A 92 4.71 -13.18 -8.55
C MET A 92 4.57 -14.70 -8.52
N ALA A 93 3.34 -15.18 -8.43
CA ALA A 93 3.05 -16.60 -8.55
C ALA A 93 3.47 -17.12 -9.92
N SER A 94 3.98 -18.36 -9.95
CA SER A 94 4.38 -19.02 -11.21
C SER A 94 3.21 -19.63 -11.98
N ASN A 95 2.04 -19.72 -11.35
CA ASN A 95 0.81 -20.27 -11.94
C ASN A 95 -0.29 -19.21 -12.05
N GLN A 96 -1.34 -19.52 -12.77
CA GLN A 96 -2.52 -18.66 -12.89
C GLN A 96 -3.47 -18.82 -11.70
N PRO A 97 -4.26 -17.78 -11.35
CA PRO A 97 -4.22 -16.45 -11.95
C PRO A 97 -2.98 -15.65 -11.54
N ALA A 98 -2.60 -14.67 -12.36
CA ALA A 98 -1.48 -13.76 -12.06
C ALA A 98 -1.74 -13.04 -10.73
N ARG A 99 -0.81 -13.16 -9.79
CA ARG A 99 -0.92 -12.57 -8.45
C ARG A 99 0.42 -12.50 -7.76
N VAL A 100 0.53 -11.65 -6.76
CA VAL A 100 1.66 -11.67 -5.84
C VAL A 100 1.52 -12.90 -4.95
N SER A 101 2.55 -13.74 -4.91
CA SER A 101 2.57 -14.95 -4.07
C SER A 101 3.27 -14.74 -2.75
N ASP A 102 4.28 -13.88 -2.72
CA ASP A 102 5.13 -13.67 -1.54
C ASP A 102 5.47 -12.20 -1.42
N ILE A 103 5.42 -11.70 -0.18
CA ILE A 103 5.90 -10.38 0.18
C ILE A 103 6.77 -10.53 1.42
N ARG A 104 7.97 -9.96 1.37
CA ARG A 104 8.85 -9.92 2.54
C ARG A 104 9.12 -8.46 2.90
N VAL A 105 8.77 -8.09 4.12
CA VAL A 105 8.98 -6.75 4.65
C VAL A 105 10.05 -6.80 5.71
N THR A 106 11.04 -5.90 5.60
CA THR A 106 12.11 -5.76 6.56
C THR A 106 12.09 -4.37 7.16
N VAL A 107 11.97 -4.31 8.48
CA VAL A 107 12.01 -3.07 9.26
C VAL A 107 13.40 -2.95 9.87
N ARG A 108 14.10 -1.86 9.60
CA ARG A 108 15.40 -1.56 10.18
C ARG A 108 15.28 -0.37 11.12
N VAL A 109 15.80 -0.57 12.32
CA VAL A 109 15.84 0.44 13.36
C VAL A 109 17.27 0.61 13.86
N PRO A 110 17.61 1.76 14.49
CA PRO A 110 18.95 1.99 15.02
C PRO A 110 19.38 0.93 16.02
N ALA A 111 20.68 0.71 16.11
CA ALA A 111 21.27 -0.30 17.01
C ALA A 111 20.97 -0.04 18.50
N TYR A 112 20.73 1.21 18.89
CA TYR A 112 20.41 1.59 20.26
C TYR A 112 18.99 1.21 20.70
N VAL A 113 18.11 0.81 19.79
CA VAL A 113 16.79 0.28 20.16
C VAL A 113 16.95 -1.07 20.83
N SER A 114 16.45 -1.21 22.07
CA SER A 114 16.66 -2.41 22.87
C SER A 114 15.99 -3.64 22.26
N ALA A 115 16.45 -4.84 22.64
CA ALA A 115 15.86 -6.10 22.19
C ALA A 115 14.39 -6.22 22.54
N ARG A 116 13.99 -5.72 23.72
CA ARG A 116 12.58 -5.67 24.16
C ARG A 116 11.72 -4.84 23.20
N HIS A 117 12.18 -3.65 22.82
CA HIS A 117 11.45 -2.77 21.90
C HIS A 117 11.48 -3.34 20.46
N ARG A 118 12.55 -4.02 20.05
CA ARG A 118 12.59 -4.69 18.75
C ARG A 118 11.54 -5.80 18.64
N ALA A 119 11.35 -6.59 19.70
CA ALA A 119 10.31 -7.62 19.75
C ALA A 119 8.90 -7.01 19.67
N ALA A 120 8.65 -5.92 20.40
CA ALA A 120 7.38 -5.21 20.37
C ALA A 120 7.12 -4.58 19.00
N LEU A 121 8.14 -4.01 18.35
CA LEU A 121 8.04 -3.48 16.99
C LEU A 121 7.62 -4.55 15.99
N ARG A 122 8.16 -5.75 16.12
CA ARG A 122 7.77 -6.88 15.25
C ARG A 122 6.29 -7.19 15.39
N ALA A 123 5.77 -7.19 16.60
CA ALA A 123 4.35 -7.41 16.86
C ALA A 123 3.48 -6.26 16.29
N VAL A 124 3.89 -5.02 16.50
CA VAL A 124 3.19 -3.83 15.98
C VAL A 124 3.14 -3.82 14.45
N ALA A 125 4.26 -4.15 13.79
CA ALA A 125 4.34 -4.21 12.33
C ALA A 125 3.37 -5.24 11.73
N ARG A 126 3.13 -6.36 12.43
CA ARG A 126 2.20 -7.41 12.00
C ARG A 126 0.72 -7.03 12.13
N HIS A 127 0.40 -5.92 12.79
CA HIS A 127 -0.97 -5.48 13.03
C HIS A 127 -1.29 -4.16 12.32
N CYS A 128 -0.55 -3.81 11.27
CA CYS A 128 -0.87 -2.63 10.48
C CYS A 128 -2.17 -2.84 9.69
N THR A 129 -2.88 -1.76 9.40
CA THR A 129 -4.21 -1.81 8.76
C THR A 129 -4.18 -2.55 7.44
N VAL A 130 -3.19 -2.30 6.58
CA VAL A 130 -3.08 -2.98 5.28
C VAL A 130 -2.81 -4.46 5.47
N HIS A 131 -1.93 -4.85 6.39
CA HIS A 131 -1.68 -6.26 6.71
C HIS A 131 -2.96 -6.95 7.20
N ASN A 132 -3.69 -6.33 8.13
CA ASN A 132 -4.97 -6.86 8.61
C ASN A 132 -5.95 -7.08 7.47
N THR A 133 -6.00 -6.16 6.51
CA THR A 133 -6.88 -6.26 5.33
C THR A 133 -6.48 -7.41 4.43
N LEU A 134 -5.19 -7.71 4.30
CA LEU A 134 -4.70 -8.83 3.48
C LEU A 134 -4.95 -10.19 4.10
N VAL A 135 -4.90 -10.30 5.42
CA VAL A 135 -5.14 -11.59 6.11
C VAL A 135 -6.61 -11.83 6.42
N SER A 136 -7.42 -10.78 6.43
CA SER A 136 -8.88 -10.84 6.56
C SER A 136 -9.46 -10.10 5.36
N GLU A 137 -9.51 -10.78 4.23
CA GLU A 137 -9.85 -10.20 2.94
C GLU A 137 -11.20 -9.46 2.96
N PRO A 138 -11.27 -8.27 2.35
CA PRO A 138 -12.52 -7.54 2.23
C PRO A 138 -13.43 -8.18 1.18
N SER A 139 -14.72 -7.91 1.27
CA SER A 139 -15.63 -8.19 0.16
C SER A 139 -15.35 -7.21 -0.97
N ILE A 140 -15.15 -7.73 -2.17
CA ILE A 140 -14.87 -6.91 -3.36
C ILE A 140 -15.99 -7.14 -4.37
N MET A 141 -16.63 -6.05 -4.81
CA MET A 141 -17.64 -6.06 -5.85
C MET A 141 -17.15 -5.19 -7.00
N ILE A 142 -17.21 -5.73 -8.21
CA ILE A 142 -16.85 -5.00 -9.44
C ILE A 142 -18.10 -4.95 -10.31
N GLU A 143 -18.55 -3.75 -10.64
CA GLU A 143 -19.75 -3.50 -11.42
C GLU A 143 -19.38 -2.79 -12.72
N LEU A 144 -20.15 -3.05 -13.76
CA LEU A 144 -20.09 -2.36 -15.04
C LEU A 144 -21.42 -1.65 -15.27
N ASP A 145 -21.38 -0.34 -15.46
CA ASP A 145 -22.53 0.48 -15.81
C ASP A 145 -22.87 0.38 -17.30
#